data_06b0c0a1b19d2ed4e269bdfc4e6ecbd4
#
_entry.id   06b0c0a1b19d2ed4e269bdfc4e6ecbd4
#
_cell.length_a   1.000
_cell.length_b   1.000
_cell.length_c   1.000
_cell.angle_alpha   90.00
_cell.angle_beta   90.00
_cell.angle_gamma   90.00
#
_symmetry.space_group_name_H-M   'P 1'
#
loop_
_entity.id
_entity.type
_entity.pdbx_description
1 polymer ?
#
loop_
_entity_poly.entity_id
_entity_poly.type
_entity_poly.pdbx_seq_one_letter_code
_entity_poly.pdbx_strand_id
1 'polypeptide(L)'
;MIKTGNPVISIYTEMTPNPETMKFVANKLLYPGKSIDFADESAAKPSPLAQQLFTFPFIKSVFIASNFITLTKTSETEDWQDVIPTIRQFLKEYLEEGKQVVNEEEAEAAKP
;
A
#
# COMPACT_ATOMS: atom_id res chain seq x y z
N MET A 1 -14.58 14.33 23.84
CA MET A 1 -15.19 13.03 23.69
C MET A 1 -14.19 12.04 23.12
N ILE A 2 -14.22 10.86 23.62
CA ILE A 2 -13.26 9.89 23.20
C ILE A 2 -13.74 9.18 21.94
N LYS A 3 -12.90 9.21 20.95
CA LYS A 3 -13.16 8.47 19.76
C LYS A 3 -12.73 7.04 19.96
N THR A 4 -13.66 6.12 19.78
CA THR A 4 -13.34 4.72 19.99
C THR A 4 -13.20 4.03 18.64
N GLY A 5 -12.34 3.04 18.62
CA GLY A 5 -12.25 2.11 17.50
C GLY A 5 -11.28 2.46 16.41
N ASN A 6 -11.05 3.73 16.15
CA ASN A 6 -10.17 4.08 15.04
C ASN A 6 -8.80 4.48 15.55
N PRO A 7 -7.76 3.77 15.16
CA PRO A 7 -6.40 4.14 15.55
C PRO A 7 -5.98 5.43 14.83
N VAL A 8 -5.03 6.10 15.41
CA VAL A 8 -4.37 7.20 14.72
C VAL A 8 -3.25 6.59 13.88
N ILE A 9 -3.37 6.73 12.58
CA ILE A 9 -2.39 6.16 11.65
C ILE A 9 -1.43 7.25 11.21
N SER A 10 -0.15 6.95 11.29
CA SER A 10 0.86 7.81 10.72
C SER A 10 1.63 7.03 9.66
N ILE A 11 1.93 7.70 8.57
CA ILE A 11 2.63 7.11 7.43
C ILE A 11 3.85 7.98 7.15
N TYR A 12 5.02 7.36 7.07
CA TYR A 12 6.19 8.09 6.61
C TYR A 12 6.82 7.33 5.45
N THR A 13 7.68 8.02 4.71
CA THR A 13 8.27 7.44 3.51
C THR A 13 9.76 7.21 3.71
N GLU A 14 10.28 6.18 3.05
CA GLU A 14 11.70 5.91 3.00
C GLU A 14 12.10 5.70 1.54
N MET A 15 13.18 6.35 1.15
CA MET A 15 13.72 6.16 -0.19
C MET A 15 14.31 4.76 -0.29
N THR A 16 14.26 4.20 -1.49
CA THR A 16 14.88 2.91 -1.76
C THR A 16 16.02 3.13 -2.77
N PRO A 17 16.89 2.12 -2.97
CA PRO A 17 17.93 2.27 -3.99
C PRO A 17 17.38 2.44 -5.41
N ASN A 18 16.16 2.03 -5.66
CA ASN A 18 15.54 2.16 -6.96
C ASN A 18 14.71 3.44 -7.01
N PRO A 19 15.08 4.42 -7.85
CA PRO A 19 14.36 5.70 -7.87
C PRO A 19 12.91 5.61 -8.32
N GLU A 20 12.51 4.50 -8.93
CA GLU A 20 11.11 4.32 -9.31
C GLU A 20 10.24 3.81 -8.17
N THR A 21 10.83 3.48 -7.04
CA THR A 21 10.08 2.94 -5.91
C THR A 21 10.13 3.86 -4.71
N MET A 22 9.11 3.75 -3.87
CA MET A 22 9.05 4.50 -2.62
C MET A 22 8.39 3.61 -1.57
N LYS A 23 8.97 3.57 -0.39
CA LYS A 23 8.46 2.75 0.70
C LYS A 23 7.63 3.62 1.63
N PHE A 24 6.42 3.17 1.91
CA PHE A 24 5.48 3.86 2.80
C PHE A 24 5.32 3.01 4.05
N VAL A 25 5.75 3.53 5.19
CA VAL A 25 5.79 2.79 6.45
C VAL A 25 4.69 3.28 7.36
N ALA A 26 3.88 2.34 7.86
CA ALA A 26 2.78 2.66 8.75
C ALA A 26 3.12 2.27 10.19
N ASN A 27 2.43 2.91 11.14
CA ASN A 27 2.55 2.53 12.54
C ASN A 27 1.57 1.41 12.91
N LYS A 28 1.23 0.58 11.92
CA LYS A 28 0.28 -0.51 12.09
C LYS A 28 0.74 -1.67 11.23
N LEU A 29 0.60 -2.90 11.75
CA LEU A 29 0.89 -4.07 10.93
C LEU A 29 -0.14 -4.21 9.85
N LEU A 30 0.33 -4.43 8.62
CA LEU A 30 -0.52 -4.57 7.46
C LEU A 30 -0.64 -6.03 7.01
N TYR A 31 0.45 -6.77 7.08
CA TYR A 31 0.49 -8.16 6.66
C TYR A 31 1.52 -8.89 7.53
N PRO A 32 1.14 -9.22 8.77
CA PRO A 32 2.12 -9.71 9.75
C PRO A 32 2.82 -10.98 9.29
N GLY A 33 4.15 -10.96 9.34
CA GLY A 33 4.96 -12.12 9.06
C GLY A 33 4.96 -12.60 7.63
N LYS A 34 4.40 -11.82 6.72
CA LYS A 34 4.26 -12.23 5.32
C LYS A 34 4.53 -11.06 4.40
N SER A 35 4.65 -11.37 3.12
CA SER A 35 4.76 -10.36 2.09
C SER A 35 4.05 -10.84 0.83
N ILE A 36 3.62 -9.88 0.01
CA ILE A 36 2.95 -10.21 -1.23
C ILE A 36 3.24 -9.10 -2.24
N ASP A 37 3.52 -9.51 -3.47
CA ASP A 37 3.87 -8.59 -4.54
C ASP A 37 2.82 -8.67 -5.63
N PHE A 38 2.32 -7.51 -6.06
CA PHE A 38 1.35 -7.42 -7.15
C PHE A 38 2.02 -6.70 -8.30
N ALA A 39 2.40 -7.46 -9.31
CA ALA A 39 3.14 -6.92 -10.45
C ALA A 39 2.30 -5.99 -11.32
N ASP A 40 0.99 -6.17 -11.29
CA ASP A 40 0.07 -5.31 -12.03
C ASP A 40 -1.33 -5.43 -11.43
N GLU A 41 -2.24 -4.65 -11.98
CA GLU A 41 -3.60 -4.58 -11.45
C GLU A 41 -4.30 -5.93 -11.48
N SER A 42 -4.03 -6.73 -12.48
CA SER A 42 -4.73 -8.02 -12.60
C SER A 42 -4.35 -8.98 -11.49
N ALA A 43 -3.23 -8.75 -10.82
CA ALA A 43 -2.79 -9.60 -9.72
C ALA A 43 -3.36 -9.16 -8.38
N ALA A 44 -4.10 -8.06 -8.33
CA ALA A 44 -4.45 -7.40 -7.06
C ALA A 44 -5.71 -7.96 -6.40
N LYS A 45 -6.32 -9.00 -6.96
CA LYS A 45 -7.55 -9.53 -6.41
C LYS A 45 -7.49 -9.81 -4.91
N PRO A 46 -6.40 -10.39 -4.37
CA PRO A 46 -6.35 -10.68 -2.93
C PRO A 46 -6.25 -9.46 -2.04
N SER A 47 -6.01 -8.28 -2.58
CA SER A 47 -5.81 -7.11 -1.75
C SER A 47 -6.71 -5.96 -2.16
N PRO A 48 -7.78 -5.72 -1.38
CA PRO A 48 -8.60 -4.53 -1.64
C PRO A 48 -7.79 -3.24 -1.63
N LEU A 49 -6.78 -3.15 -0.77
CA LEU A 49 -5.93 -1.97 -0.74
C LEU A 49 -5.14 -1.83 -2.04
N ALA A 50 -4.53 -2.91 -2.52
CA ALA A 50 -3.78 -2.85 -3.78
C ALA A 50 -4.69 -2.47 -4.94
N GLN A 51 -5.91 -3.00 -4.97
CA GLN A 51 -6.85 -2.64 -6.01
C GLN A 51 -7.09 -1.13 -6.04
N GLN A 52 -7.24 -0.52 -4.87
CA GLN A 52 -7.44 0.92 -4.80
C GLN A 52 -6.19 1.67 -5.23
N LEU A 53 -5.01 1.19 -4.84
CA LEU A 53 -3.77 1.84 -5.23
C LEU A 53 -3.57 1.82 -6.73
N PHE A 54 -3.98 0.74 -7.39
CA PHE A 54 -3.85 0.66 -8.84
C PHE A 54 -4.80 1.61 -9.58
N THR A 55 -5.76 2.23 -8.89
CA THR A 55 -6.57 3.26 -9.54
C THR A 55 -5.79 4.53 -9.79
N PHE A 56 -4.66 4.73 -9.11
CA PHE A 56 -3.78 5.85 -9.42
C PHE A 56 -2.99 5.51 -10.69
N PRO A 57 -3.08 6.33 -11.74
CA PRO A 57 -2.51 5.96 -13.03
C PRO A 57 -1.00 5.81 -13.04
N PHE A 58 -0.32 6.37 -12.06
CA PHE A 58 1.14 6.30 -12.00
C PHE A 58 1.67 5.09 -11.25
N ILE A 59 0.81 4.25 -10.69
CA ILE A 59 1.25 3.06 -9.94
C ILE A 59 1.41 1.89 -10.89
N LYS A 60 2.63 1.34 -10.92
CA LYS A 60 2.96 0.21 -11.77
C LYS A 60 2.85 -1.10 -11.01
N SER A 61 3.34 -1.15 -9.77
CA SER A 61 3.26 -2.36 -8.97
C SER A 61 3.17 -2.00 -7.49
N VAL A 62 2.69 -2.96 -6.69
CA VAL A 62 2.45 -2.78 -5.26
C VAL A 62 3.04 -3.96 -4.52
N PHE A 63 3.83 -3.70 -3.49
CA PHE A 63 4.38 -4.72 -2.61
C PHE A 63 3.94 -4.42 -1.19
N ILE A 64 3.35 -5.39 -0.50
CA ILE A 64 2.86 -5.23 0.86
C ILE A 64 3.56 -6.24 1.76
N ALA A 65 4.10 -5.77 2.88
CA ALA A 65 4.78 -6.65 3.83
C ALA A 65 4.76 -6.00 5.20
N SER A 66 4.66 -6.82 6.22
CA SER A 66 4.79 -6.37 7.61
C SER A 66 4.00 -5.09 7.86
N ASN A 67 4.68 -3.95 8.05
CA ASN A 67 4.03 -2.68 8.32
C ASN A 67 4.30 -1.64 7.24
N PHE A 68 4.64 -2.09 6.01
CA PHE A 68 4.96 -1.13 4.97
C PHE A 68 4.46 -1.59 3.60
N ILE A 69 4.38 -0.63 2.71
CA ILE A 69 4.00 -0.85 1.32
C ILE A 69 5.06 -0.18 0.46
N THR A 70 5.60 -0.91 -0.50
CA THR A 70 6.52 -0.33 -1.47
C THR A 70 5.79 -0.20 -2.80
N LEU A 71 5.74 1.00 -3.33
CA LEU A 71 5.08 1.27 -4.59
C LEU A 71 6.12 1.54 -5.66
N THR A 72 5.88 1.00 -6.85
CA THR A 72 6.70 1.29 -8.02
C THR A 72 5.85 2.15 -8.95
N LYS A 73 6.39 3.27 -9.37
CA LYS A 73 5.67 4.14 -10.31
C LYS A 73 6.14 3.86 -11.73
N THR A 74 5.33 4.29 -12.69
CA THR A 74 5.76 4.19 -14.09
C THR A 74 6.86 5.20 -14.32
N SER A 75 7.75 4.89 -15.28
CA SER A 75 8.92 5.73 -15.51
C SER A 75 8.58 7.08 -16.14
N GLU A 76 7.39 7.20 -16.67
CA GLU A 76 6.97 8.43 -17.35
C GLU A 76 6.14 9.33 -16.45
N THR A 77 6.13 9.06 -15.17
CA THR A 77 5.22 9.71 -14.25
C THR A 77 5.91 10.83 -13.50
N GLU A 78 5.11 11.61 -12.82
CA GLU A 78 5.55 12.69 -11.95
C GLU A 78 6.49 12.19 -10.88
N ASP A 79 7.29 13.11 -10.34
CA ASP A 79 8.20 12.79 -9.25
C ASP A 79 7.43 12.33 -8.02
N TRP A 80 8.08 11.47 -7.21
CA TRP A 80 7.48 11.04 -5.97
C TRP A 80 7.07 12.22 -5.09
N GLN A 81 7.86 13.29 -5.09
CA GLN A 81 7.54 14.44 -4.26
C GLN A 81 6.17 15.01 -4.56
N ASP A 82 5.74 14.92 -5.81
CA ASP A 82 4.45 15.46 -6.21
C ASP A 82 3.28 14.56 -5.82
N VAL A 83 3.52 13.26 -5.69
CA VAL A 83 2.43 12.30 -5.44
C VAL A 83 2.42 11.73 -4.03
N ILE A 84 3.53 11.84 -3.30
CA ILE A 84 3.61 11.31 -1.93
C ILE A 84 2.47 11.84 -1.04
N PRO A 85 2.17 13.15 -1.02
CA PRO A 85 1.10 13.62 -0.14
C PRO A 85 -0.24 12.96 -0.43
N THR A 86 -0.54 12.76 -1.71
CA THR A 86 -1.80 12.12 -2.11
C THR A 86 -1.85 10.66 -1.65
N ILE A 87 -0.77 9.93 -1.88
CA ILE A 87 -0.72 8.52 -1.49
C ILE A 87 -0.75 8.39 0.03
N ARG A 88 0.02 9.22 0.72
CA ARG A 88 0.08 9.15 2.18
C ARG A 88 -1.29 9.43 2.80
N GLN A 89 -1.99 10.43 2.28
CA GLN A 89 -3.32 10.75 2.79
C GLN A 89 -4.29 9.60 2.52
N PHE A 90 -4.23 9.03 1.33
CA PHE A 90 -5.08 7.89 0.99
C PHE A 90 -4.82 6.71 1.94
N LEU A 91 -3.54 6.37 2.14
CA LEU A 91 -3.21 5.25 3.02
C LEU A 91 -3.65 5.50 4.45
N LYS A 92 -3.43 6.72 4.94
CA LYS A 92 -3.83 7.08 6.29
C LYS A 92 -5.32 6.88 6.46
N GLU A 93 -6.12 7.41 5.55
CA GLU A 93 -7.57 7.30 5.67
C GLU A 93 -8.04 5.86 5.52
N TYR A 94 -7.44 5.15 4.57
CA TYR A 94 -7.83 3.75 4.34
C TYR A 94 -7.60 2.91 5.61
N LEU A 95 -6.46 3.08 6.23
CA LEU A 95 -6.10 2.28 7.40
C LEU A 95 -6.85 2.73 8.64
N GLU A 96 -7.13 4.02 8.77
CA GLU A 96 -7.91 4.51 9.91
C GLU A 96 -9.35 4.03 9.85
N GLU A 97 -9.86 3.79 8.67
CA GLU A 97 -11.22 3.26 8.51
C GLU A 97 -11.29 1.76 8.76
N GLY A 98 -10.15 1.12 8.97
CA GLY A 98 -10.12 -0.30 9.28
C GLY A 98 -10.44 -1.21 8.12
N LYS A 99 -10.29 -0.72 6.89
CA LYS A 99 -10.58 -1.53 5.71
C LYS A 99 -9.53 -2.61 5.53
N GLN A 100 -9.95 -3.68 4.88
CA GLN A 100 -9.10 -4.85 4.70
C GLN A 100 -7.92 -4.55 3.79
N VAL A 101 -6.73 -4.95 4.21
CA VAL A 101 -5.51 -4.76 3.42
C VAL A 101 -5.29 -5.94 2.48
N VAL A 102 -5.27 -7.16 3.02
CA VAL A 102 -5.11 -8.37 2.23
C VAL A 102 -6.13 -9.40 2.69
N ASN A 103 -6.80 -10.02 1.74
CA ASN A 103 -7.68 -11.15 2.03
C ASN A 103 -6.79 -12.38 2.02
N GLU A 104 -6.50 -12.91 3.21
CA GLU A 104 -5.53 -14.00 3.32
C GLU A 104 -6.00 -15.27 2.64
N GLU A 105 -7.31 -15.53 2.63
CA GLU A 105 -7.81 -16.70 1.95
C GLU A 105 -7.58 -16.62 0.45
N GLU A 106 -7.83 -15.45 -0.14
CA GLU A 106 -7.59 -15.28 -1.56
C GLU A 106 -6.11 -15.27 -1.88
N ALA A 107 -5.30 -14.72 -0.99
CA ALA A 107 -3.86 -14.71 -1.20
C ALA A 107 -3.30 -16.14 -1.19
N GLU A 108 -3.80 -16.99 -0.29
CA GLU A 108 -3.37 -18.39 -0.28
C GLU A 108 -3.84 -19.14 -1.52
N ALA A 109 -5.06 -18.85 -1.96
CA ALA A 109 -5.60 -19.52 -3.15
C ALA A 109 -4.87 -19.10 -4.42
N ALA A 110 -4.26 -17.92 -4.42
CA ALA A 110 -3.54 -17.43 -5.59
C ALA A 110 -2.12 -17.98 -5.70
N LYS A 111 -1.62 -18.62 -4.66
CA LYS A 111 -0.26 -19.17 -4.72
C LYS A 111 -0.22 -20.39 -5.63
N PRO A 112 0.86 -20.54 -6.41
CA PRO A 112 1.03 -21.70 -7.25
C PRO A 112 1.24 -22.98 -6.47
#